data_2a3e2dc55363ce6f70d6bf8064e85756
#
_entry.id   2a3e2dc55363ce6f70d6bf8064e85756
#
_cell.length_a   1.000
_cell.length_b   1.000
_cell.length_c   1.000
_cell.angle_alpha   90.00
_cell.angle_beta   90.00
_cell.angle_gamma   90.00
#
_symmetry.space_group_name_H-M   'P 1'
#
loop_
_entity.id
_entity.type
_entity.pdbx_description
1 polymer ?
#
loop_
_entity_poly.entity_id
_entity_poly.type
_entity_poly.pdbx_seq_one_letter_code
_entity_poly.pdbx_strand_id
1 'polypeptide(L)'
;MRSLLVAVSLILGVVLAAAPALADRRFHPVPGKGKTAPVALRVVAYDGATNGVLTVELKNRTGAAQRFSADGLYFVPDGDPDTAPQRLGAVGPIEIARGDKLARETAVTLAPGETVQVRLDVFCIDSHRSSPSSANTFTIGKTRMPKALSKRIESTTRTAADEAGGYAAPAAKAAIQSEVWKQRDRAWIELDGEGAQEAAK
;
A
#
# COMPACT_ATOMS: atom_id res chain seq x y z
N MET A 1 -49.67 46.74 -23.74
CA MET A 1 -48.90 45.52 -23.96
C MET A 1 -47.50 45.76 -23.37
N ARG A 2 -47.22 45.18 -22.22
CA ARG A 2 -45.89 45.30 -21.53
C ARG A 2 -45.21 43.97 -21.64
N SER A 3 -44.09 43.91 -22.38
CA SER A 3 -43.26 42.73 -22.54
C SER A 3 -42.33 42.57 -21.32
N LEU A 4 -42.45 41.47 -20.63
CA LEU A 4 -41.58 41.05 -19.51
C LEU A 4 -40.39 40.29 -20.11
N LEU A 5 -39.20 40.87 -20.03
CA LEU A 5 -37.93 40.17 -20.33
C LEU A 5 -37.49 39.41 -19.09
N VAL A 6 -37.52 38.09 -19.17
CA VAL A 6 -36.94 37.18 -18.15
C VAL A 6 -35.48 36.92 -18.50
N ALA A 7 -34.58 37.46 -17.69
CA ALA A 7 -33.16 37.18 -17.80
C ALA A 7 -32.86 35.84 -17.07
N VAL A 8 -32.48 34.81 -17.84
CA VAL A 8 -32.01 33.53 -17.31
C VAL A 8 -30.50 33.66 -17.07
N SER A 9 -30.11 33.79 -15.81
CA SER A 9 -28.69 33.73 -15.39
C SER A 9 -28.22 32.29 -15.36
N LEU A 10 -27.37 31.92 -16.30
CA LEU A 10 -26.69 30.63 -16.35
C LEU A 10 -25.51 30.67 -15.37
N ILE A 11 -25.65 30.03 -14.19
CA ILE A 11 -24.53 29.85 -13.25
C ILE A 11 -23.69 28.68 -13.76
N LEU A 12 -22.56 28.99 -14.36
CA LEU A 12 -21.55 28.00 -14.78
C LEU A 12 -20.77 27.53 -13.53
N GLY A 13 -21.21 26.44 -12.94
CA GLY A 13 -20.50 25.78 -11.83
C GLY A 13 -19.16 25.19 -12.32
N VAL A 14 -18.07 25.86 -11.96
CA VAL A 14 -16.73 25.31 -12.14
C VAL A 14 -16.53 24.19 -11.13
N VAL A 15 -16.65 22.94 -11.58
CA VAL A 15 -16.22 21.77 -10.81
C VAL A 15 -14.69 21.75 -10.82
N LEU A 16 -14.06 22.24 -9.76
CA LEU A 16 -12.64 21.98 -9.52
C LEU A 16 -12.48 20.48 -9.26
N ALA A 17 -12.11 19.71 -10.28
CA ALA A 17 -11.59 18.37 -10.10
C ALA A 17 -10.28 18.50 -9.31
N ALA A 18 -10.28 18.03 -8.05
CA ALA A 18 -9.05 17.89 -7.28
C ALA A 18 -8.11 16.98 -8.07
N ALA A 19 -6.98 17.54 -8.52
CA ALA A 19 -5.95 16.75 -9.18
C ALA A 19 -5.47 15.68 -8.19
N PRO A 20 -5.39 14.41 -8.60
CA PRO A 20 -4.82 13.38 -7.72
C PRO A 20 -3.40 13.79 -7.34
N ALA A 21 -3.05 13.67 -6.07
CA ALA A 21 -1.71 13.89 -5.58
C ALA A 21 -0.73 13.14 -6.49
N LEU A 22 0.34 13.81 -6.95
CA LEU A 22 1.30 13.25 -7.89
C LEU A 22 2.05 12.10 -7.20
N ALA A 23 1.58 10.88 -7.37
CA ALA A 23 2.31 9.69 -6.97
C ALA A 23 3.74 9.73 -7.55
N ASP A 24 4.74 9.27 -6.80
CA ASP A 24 6.11 9.18 -7.32
C ASP A 24 6.12 8.31 -8.57
N ARG A 25 6.35 8.95 -9.72
CA ARG A 25 6.33 8.27 -11.03
C ARG A 25 7.53 7.36 -11.25
N ARG A 26 8.51 7.35 -10.34
CA ARG A 26 9.73 6.56 -10.48
C ARG A 26 9.54 5.13 -9.99
N PHE A 27 10.19 4.21 -10.67
CA PHE A 27 10.31 2.84 -10.22
C PHE A 27 11.46 2.70 -9.23
N HIS A 28 11.18 2.28 -8.02
CA HIS A 28 12.15 1.98 -6.97
C HIS A 28 12.48 0.48 -6.97
N PRO A 29 13.73 0.11 -6.69
CA PRO A 29 14.12 -1.30 -6.57
C PRO A 29 13.34 -1.97 -5.43
N VAL A 30 12.76 -3.15 -5.69
CA VAL A 30 12.13 -3.94 -4.62
C VAL A 30 13.23 -4.52 -3.73
N PRO A 31 13.22 -4.27 -2.40
CA PRO A 31 14.25 -4.80 -1.52
C PRO A 31 14.26 -6.32 -1.53
N GLY A 32 15.46 -6.90 -1.61
CA GLY A 32 15.68 -8.35 -1.71
C GLY A 32 17.13 -8.74 -1.46
N LYS A 33 17.44 -10.01 -1.69
CA LYS A 33 18.81 -10.51 -1.60
C LYS A 33 19.58 -10.12 -2.87
N GLY A 34 20.74 -9.48 -2.71
CA GLY A 34 21.64 -9.15 -3.80
C GLY A 34 21.81 -7.65 -4.06
N LYS A 35 22.86 -7.29 -4.81
CA LYS A 35 23.23 -5.89 -5.11
C LYS A 35 22.31 -5.24 -6.15
N THR A 36 21.66 -6.02 -6.99
CA THR A 36 20.75 -5.56 -8.04
C THR A 36 19.38 -6.14 -7.81
N ALA A 37 18.38 -5.27 -7.66
CA ALA A 37 16.97 -5.70 -7.56
C ALA A 37 16.43 -6.00 -8.97
N PRO A 38 16.08 -7.27 -9.27
CA PRO A 38 15.59 -7.65 -10.59
C PRO A 38 14.20 -7.08 -10.89
N VAL A 39 13.43 -6.82 -9.82
CA VAL A 39 12.09 -6.22 -9.92
C VAL A 39 12.13 -4.82 -9.32
N ALA A 40 11.47 -3.90 -9.98
CA ALA A 40 11.20 -2.56 -9.46
C ALA A 40 9.69 -2.34 -9.31
N LEU A 41 9.32 -1.46 -8.37
CA LEU A 41 7.95 -1.14 -8.03
C LEU A 41 7.77 0.38 -8.03
N ARG A 42 6.62 0.87 -8.49
CA ARG A 42 6.13 2.22 -8.18
C ARG A 42 4.73 2.17 -7.61
N VAL A 43 4.44 3.04 -6.67
CA VAL A 43 3.08 3.23 -6.16
C VAL A 43 2.30 4.07 -7.17
N VAL A 44 1.08 3.64 -7.47
CA VAL A 44 0.18 4.32 -8.41
C VAL A 44 -0.91 5.06 -7.67
N ALA A 45 -1.54 4.39 -6.69
CA ALA A 45 -2.62 4.96 -5.91
C ALA A 45 -2.77 4.26 -4.55
N TYR A 46 -3.30 4.99 -3.59
CA TYR A 46 -3.76 4.49 -2.30
C TYR A 46 -5.22 4.91 -2.09
N ASP A 47 -6.06 4.03 -1.59
CA ASP A 47 -7.50 4.27 -1.43
C ASP A 47 -7.85 5.11 -0.17
N GLY A 48 -6.88 5.37 0.70
CA GLY A 48 -7.05 6.21 1.88
C GLY A 48 -7.67 5.51 3.09
N ALA A 49 -7.88 4.21 3.04
CA ALA A 49 -8.40 3.47 4.19
C ALA A 49 -7.27 2.95 5.08
N THR A 50 -7.44 3.00 6.41
CA THR A 50 -6.45 2.51 7.40
C THR A 50 -6.02 1.05 7.14
N ASN A 51 -6.92 0.25 6.59
CA ASN A 51 -6.72 -1.13 6.16
C ASN A 51 -7.13 -1.25 4.68
N GLY A 52 -6.51 -0.47 3.85
CA GLY A 52 -6.91 -0.22 2.48
C GLY A 52 -6.17 -1.03 1.44
N VAL A 53 -6.16 -0.47 0.24
CA VAL A 53 -5.53 -1.07 -0.94
C VAL A 53 -4.55 -0.11 -1.55
N LEU A 54 -3.33 -0.59 -1.75
CA LEU A 54 -2.28 0.11 -2.49
C LEU A 54 -2.19 -0.49 -3.89
N THR A 55 -2.43 0.32 -4.90
CA THR A 55 -2.21 -0.06 -6.31
C THR A 55 -0.77 0.24 -6.67
N VAL A 56 -0.05 -0.76 -7.18
CA VAL A 56 1.35 -0.64 -7.55
C VAL A 56 1.59 -1.22 -8.95
N GLU A 57 2.58 -0.68 -9.64
CA GLU A 57 3.15 -1.30 -10.84
C GLU A 57 4.45 -1.99 -10.51
N LEU A 58 4.59 -3.22 -10.98
CA LEU A 58 5.79 -4.04 -10.91
C LEU A 58 6.44 -4.06 -12.28
N LYS A 59 7.77 -3.92 -12.33
CA LYS A 59 8.55 -4.02 -13.56
C LYS A 59 9.70 -5.00 -13.39
N ASN A 60 9.72 -6.03 -14.21
CA ASN A 60 10.89 -6.89 -14.35
C ASN A 60 11.96 -6.17 -15.18
N ARG A 61 13.14 -5.92 -14.60
CA ARG A 61 14.25 -5.22 -15.21
C ARG A 61 15.26 -6.14 -15.88
N THR A 62 14.96 -7.44 -15.95
CA THR A 62 15.91 -8.45 -16.44
C THR A 62 15.40 -9.17 -17.68
N GLY A 63 16.32 -9.88 -18.35
CA GLY A 63 16.01 -10.75 -19.49
C GLY A 63 15.50 -12.16 -19.09
N ALA A 64 15.24 -12.41 -17.81
CA ALA A 64 14.73 -13.69 -17.31
C ALA A 64 13.45 -13.49 -16.52
N ALA A 65 12.60 -14.52 -16.42
CA ALA A 65 11.40 -14.47 -15.59
C ALA A 65 11.76 -14.24 -14.12
N GLN A 66 11.00 -13.38 -13.45
CA GLN A 66 11.22 -13.03 -12.04
C GLN A 66 9.96 -13.27 -11.20
N ARG A 67 10.16 -13.86 -10.03
CA ARG A 67 9.09 -14.05 -9.05
C ARG A 67 9.07 -12.87 -8.07
N PHE A 68 7.91 -12.25 -7.90
CA PHE A 68 7.66 -11.21 -6.92
C PHE A 68 6.74 -11.73 -5.82
N SER A 69 7.06 -11.41 -4.55
CA SER A 69 6.23 -11.60 -3.37
C SER A 69 6.20 -10.28 -2.59
N ALA A 70 5.05 -9.96 -2.01
CA ALA A 70 4.87 -8.78 -1.18
C ALA A 70 5.28 -9.00 0.30
N ASP A 71 5.71 -10.20 0.68
CA ASP A 71 6.03 -10.56 2.07
C ASP A 71 7.01 -9.58 2.70
N GLY A 72 6.60 -8.99 3.80
CA GLY A 72 7.42 -8.06 4.57
C GLY A 72 7.71 -6.72 3.88
N LEU A 73 7.10 -6.43 2.74
CA LEU A 73 7.18 -5.09 2.16
C LEU A 73 6.41 -4.09 3.03
N TYR A 74 6.97 -2.91 3.14
CA TYR A 74 6.29 -1.76 3.73
C TYR A 74 6.53 -0.52 2.88
N PHE A 75 5.66 0.48 3.08
CA PHE A 75 5.63 1.71 2.31
C PHE A 75 5.68 2.88 3.28
N VAL A 76 6.58 3.80 3.00
CA VAL A 76 6.84 4.98 3.80
C VAL A 76 6.08 6.15 3.17
N PRO A 77 5.26 6.90 3.92
CA PRO A 77 4.63 8.10 3.40
C PRO A 77 5.69 9.15 3.07
N ASP A 78 5.48 9.87 1.96
CA ASP A 78 6.35 10.98 1.59
C ASP A 78 6.07 12.18 2.51
N GLY A 79 7.12 12.95 2.80
CA GLY A 79 7.05 14.15 3.64
C GLY A 79 8.03 14.12 4.80
N ASP A 80 7.78 14.98 5.79
CA ASP A 80 8.59 15.09 7.00
C ASP A 80 8.35 13.85 7.90
N PRO A 81 9.40 13.08 8.24
CA PRO A 81 9.28 11.87 9.07
C PRO A 81 8.63 12.11 10.44
N ASP A 82 8.80 13.31 11.03
CA ASP A 82 8.28 13.61 12.37
C ASP A 82 6.75 13.82 12.38
N THR A 83 6.19 14.27 11.27
CA THR A 83 4.76 14.58 11.13
C THR A 83 4.03 13.64 10.17
N ALA A 84 4.75 12.77 9.49
CA ALA A 84 4.19 11.82 8.54
C ALA A 84 3.19 10.85 9.21
N PRO A 85 2.13 10.45 8.50
CA PRO A 85 1.20 9.43 8.99
C PRO A 85 1.86 8.05 9.09
N GLN A 86 1.08 7.05 9.50
CA GLN A 86 1.55 5.68 9.59
C GLN A 86 2.10 5.16 8.27
N ARG A 87 3.15 4.35 8.34
CA ARG A 87 3.60 3.50 7.23
C ARG A 87 2.61 2.38 7.02
N LEU A 88 2.61 1.83 5.81
CA LEU A 88 1.73 0.75 5.40
C LEU A 88 2.54 -0.53 5.19
N GLY A 89 2.12 -1.64 5.79
CA GLY A 89 2.67 -2.96 5.54
C GLY A 89 1.79 -3.75 4.58
N ALA A 90 2.38 -4.40 3.58
CA ALA A 90 1.65 -5.34 2.72
C ALA A 90 1.37 -6.64 3.49
N VAL A 91 0.10 -7.06 3.51
CA VAL A 91 -0.35 -8.26 4.23
C VAL A 91 -1.35 -9.03 3.37
N GLY A 92 -1.16 -10.33 3.32
CA GLY A 92 -2.04 -11.20 2.55
C GLY A 92 -1.65 -11.36 1.07
N PRO A 93 -2.52 -11.98 0.28
CA PRO A 93 -2.25 -12.27 -1.12
C PRO A 93 -2.28 -11.02 -1.99
N ILE A 94 -1.51 -11.06 -3.06
CA ILE A 94 -1.49 -10.05 -4.13
C ILE A 94 -2.74 -10.25 -4.98
N GLU A 95 -3.47 -9.19 -5.27
CA GLU A 95 -4.58 -9.21 -6.22
C GLU A 95 -4.09 -8.75 -7.60
N ILE A 96 -4.33 -9.56 -8.62
CA ILE A 96 -3.88 -9.31 -10.00
C ILE A 96 -5.00 -9.64 -10.99
N ALA A 97 -5.13 -8.85 -12.04
CA ALA A 97 -6.03 -9.15 -13.15
C ALA A 97 -5.47 -10.30 -14.00
N ARG A 98 -6.31 -11.29 -14.30
CA ARG A 98 -6.04 -12.40 -15.22
C ARG A 98 -7.19 -12.46 -16.23
N GLY A 99 -7.04 -11.77 -17.35
CA GLY A 99 -8.17 -11.51 -18.25
C GLY A 99 -9.25 -10.70 -17.53
N ASP A 100 -10.49 -11.19 -17.57
CA ASP A 100 -11.65 -10.53 -16.93
C ASP A 100 -11.82 -10.85 -15.44
N LYS A 101 -10.90 -11.62 -14.85
CA LYS A 101 -10.98 -12.06 -13.44
C LYS A 101 -9.89 -11.46 -12.61
N LEU A 102 -10.22 -11.15 -11.34
CA LEU A 102 -9.25 -10.84 -10.31
C LEU A 102 -8.85 -12.14 -9.63
N ALA A 103 -7.54 -12.43 -9.64
CA ALA A 103 -6.94 -13.56 -8.94
C ALA A 103 -6.20 -13.06 -7.70
N ARG A 104 -6.18 -13.87 -6.64
CA ARG A 104 -5.39 -13.63 -5.43
C ARG A 104 -4.26 -14.67 -5.36
N GLU A 105 -3.03 -14.20 -5.42
CA GLU A 105 -1.83 -15.02 -5.51
C GLU A 105 -0.84 -14.64 -4.41
N THR A 106 -0.13 -15.62 -3.84
CA THR A 106 0.94 -15.36 -2.85
C THR A 106 2.20 -14.77 -3.51
N ALA A 107 2.37 -14.98 -4.81
CA ALA A 107 3.44 -14.40 -5.59
C ALA A 107 3.07 -14.35 -7.07
N VAL A 108 3.59 -13.35 -7.77
CA VAL A 108 3.39 -13.12 -9.20
C VAL A 108 4.68 -13.41 -9.95
N THR A 109 4.60 -14.14 -11.07
CA THR A 109 5.72 -14.32 -11.99
C THR A 109 5.61 -13.29 -13.12
N LEU A 110 6.68 -12.53 -13.31
CA LEU A 110 6.82 -11.50 -14.35
C LEU A 110 7.71 -12.03 -15.46
N ALA A 111 7.24 -11.98 -16.70
CA ALA A 111 8.05 -12.29 -17.86
C ALA A 111 9.22 -11.27 -18.04
N PRO A 112 10.24 -11.56 -18.84
CA PRO A 112 11.33 -10.63 -19.11
C PRO A 112 10.81 -9.26 -19.59
N GLY A 113 11.24 -8.19 -18.94
CA GLY A 113 10.85 -6.81 -19.26
C GLY A 113 9.39 -6.44 -18.98
N GLU A 114 8.58 -7.37 -18.49
CA GLU A 114 7.15 -7.16 -18.23
C GLU A 114 6.91 -6.06 -17.18
N THR A 115 5.86 -5.27 -17.42
CA THR A 115 5.27 -4.36 -16.43
C THR A 115 3.83 -4.77 -16.20
N VAL A 116 3.44 -4.96 -14.94
CA VAL A 116 2.09 -5.37 -14.54
C VAL A 116 1.62 -4.54 -13.36
N GLN A 117 0.33 -4.19 -13.36
CA GLN A 117 -0.31 -3.56 -12.21
C GLN A 117 -0.93 -4.61 -11.30
N VAL A 118 -0.68 -4.47 -10.01
CA VAL A 118 -1.27 -5.32 -8.96
C VAL A 118 -1.81 -4.47 -7.82
N ARG A 119 -2.67 -5.08 -7.01
CA ARG A 119 -3.20 -4.47 -5.79
C ARG A 119 -2.71 -5.25 -4.58
N LEU A 120 -2.29 -4.52 -3.57
CA LEU A 120 -1.82 -5.05 -2.30
C LEU A 120 -2.79 -4.63 -1.21
N ASP A 121 -3.30 -5.57 -0.43
CA ASP A 121 -3.94 -5.24 0.84
C ASP A 121 -2.85 -4.68 1.76
N VAL A 122 -3.05 -3.48 2.30
CA VAL A 122 -2.09 -2.80 3.16
C VAL A 122 -2.73 -2.39 4.47
N PHE A 123 -1.94 -2.46 5.54
CA PHE A 123 -2.38 -2.17 6.90
C PHE A 123 -1.38 -1.22 7.56
N CYS A 124 -1.89 -0.30 8.35
CA CYS A 124 -1.06 0.60 9.14
C CYS A 124 -0.19 -0.19 10.13
N ILE A 125 1.11 0.15 10.21
CA ILE A 125 2.07 -0.58 11.05
C ILE A 125 2.60 0.21 12.25
N ASP A 126 2.22 1.47 12.40
CA ASP A 126 2.70 2.37 13.46
C ASP A 126 1.50 2.90 14.25
N SER A 127 1.02 2.13 15.23
CA SER A 127 -0.23 2.39 15.98
C SER A 127 -0.30 3.76 16.66
N HIS A 128 0.85 4.39 16.93
CA HIS A 128 0.99 5.68 17.60
C HIS A 128 0.91 6.89 16.65
N ARG A 129 0.86 6.68 15.34
CA ARG A 129 0.78 7.74 14.32
C ARG A 129 -0.64 7.90 13.78
N SER A 130 -0.92 9.06 13.19
CA SER A 130 -2.19 9.31 12.50
C SER A 130 -2.38 8.37 11.31
N SER A 131 -3.62 8.03 11.00
CA SER A 131 -3.93 7.25 9.80
C SER A 131 -3.67 8.06 8.54
N PRO A 132 -3.11 7.45 7.50
CA PRO A 132 -2.95 8.12 6.21
C PRO A 132 -4.31 8.29 5.50
N SER A 133 -4.32 9.18 4.52
CA SER A 133 -5.46 9.47 3.65
C SER A 133 -5.11 9.20 2.18
N SER A 134 -6.10 9.25 1.29
CA SER A 134 -5.88 9.12 -0.16
C SER A 134 -5.03 10.25 -0.77
N ALA A 135 -4.82 11.35 -0.03
CA ALA A 135 -3.93 12.43 -0.45
C ALA A 135 -2.43 12.11 -0.18
N ASN A 136 -2.14 11.10 0.64
CA ASN A 136 -0.77 10.72 0.91
C ASN A 136 -0.18 9.91 -0.25
N THR A 137 1.05 10.21 -0.59
CA THR A 137 1.89 9.42 -1.49
C THR A 137 2.86 8.57 -0.69
N PHE A 138 3.31 7.47 -1.29
CA PHE A 138 4.14 6.49 -0.62
C PHE A 138 5.28 6.03 -1.50
N THR A 139 6.42 5.78 -0.86
CA THR A 139 7.58 5.14 -1.46
C THR A 139 7.83 3.79 -0.78
N ILE A 140 8.28 2.78 -1.52
CA ILE A 140 8.64 1.48 -0.94
C ILE A 140 9.82 1.63 0.02
N GLY A 141 9.76 0.99 1.19
CA GLY A 141 10.84 0.96 2.17
C GLY A 141 12.14 0.39 1.57
N LYS A 142 13.28 0.84 2.09
CA LYS A 142 14.62 0.42 1.60
C LYS A 142 14.94 -1.03 1.94
N THR A 143 14.28 -1.59 2.95
CA THR A 143 14.44 -2.97 3.41
C THR A 143 13.11 -3.69 3.43
N ARG A 144 13.10 -4.95 3.80
CA ARG A 144 11.89 -5.67 4.21
C ARG A 144 11.83 -5.75 5.73
N MET A 145 10.65 -5.84 6.28
CA MET A 145 10.49 -6.21 7.68
C MET A 145 11.31 -7.48 7.99
N PRO A 146 11.91 -7.59 9.18
CA PRO A 146 12.60 -8.80 9.59
C PRO A 146 11.74 -10.04 9.40
N LYS A 147 12.33 -11.11 8.88
CA LYS A 147 11.62 -12.34 8.51
C LYS A 147 10.77 -12.92 9.65
N ALA A 148 11.26 -12.82 10.89
CA ALA A 148 10.54 -13.35 12.06
C ALA A 148 9.26 -12.53 12.34
N LEU A 149 9.32 -11.20 12.20
CA LEU A 149 8.16 -10.31 12.35
C LEU A 149 7.16 -10.52 11.20
N SER A 150 7.64 -10.49 9.95
CA SER A 150 6.82 -10.72 8.76
C SER A 150 6.06 -12.05 8.83
N LYS A 151 6.72 -13.15 9.23
CA LYS A 151 6.06 -14.44 9.38
C LYS A 151 5.02 -14.48 10.50
N ARG A 152 5.25 -13.79 11.61
CA ARG A 152 4.25 -13.70 12.68
C ARG A 152 3.03 -12.93 12.22
N ILE A 153 3.22 -11.77 11.60
CA ILE A 153 2.13 -10.99 11.02
C ILE A 153 1.35 -11.85 10.02
N GLU A 154 2.02 -12.51 9.10
CA GLU A 154 1.38 -13.40 8.12
C GLU A 154 0.56 -14.51 8.79
N SER A 155 1.11 -15.19 9.79
CA SER A 155 0.43 -16.29 10.49
C SER A 155 -0.81 -15.81 11.23
N THR A 156 -0.69 -14.77 12.07
CA THR A 156 -1.79 -14.28 12.89
C THR A 156 -2.88 -13.60 12.06
N THR A 157 -2.51 -12.88 11.01
CA THR A 157 -3.47 -12.25 10.12
C THR A 157 -4.19 -13.25 9.21
N ARG A 158 -3.54 -14.37 8.84
CA ARG A 158 -4.21 -15.45 8.13
C ARG A 158 -5.31 -16.07 9.01
N THR A 159 -5.00 -16.39 10.27
CA THR A 159 -6.00 -16.90 11.21
C THR A 159 -7.17 -15.93 11.35
N ALA A 160 -6.90 -14.64 11.56
CA ALA A 160 -7.94 -13.62 11.67
C ALA A 160 -8.79 -13.48 10.38
N ALA A 161 -8.15 -13.61 9.22
CA ALA A 161 -8.85 -13.60 7.93
C ALA A 161 -9.75 -14.82 7.77
N ASP A 162 -9.26 -16.02 8.08
CA ASP A 162 -10.00 -17.28 7.93
C ASP A 162 -11.22 -17.28 8.87
N GLU A 163 -11.08 -16.86 10.10
CA GLU A 163 -12.17 -16.75 11.08
C GLU A 163 -13.24 -15.71 10.68
N ALA A 164 -12.89 -14.69 9.93
CA ALA A 164 -13.78 -13.61 9.50
C ALA A 164 -14.25 -13.71 8.05
N GLY A 165 -14.07 -14.86 7.38
CA GLY A 165 -14.56 -15.10 6.03
C GLY A 165 -13.61 -14.71 4.89
N GLY A 166 -12.31 -14.53 5.19
CA GLY A 166 -11.26 -14.28 4.21
C GLY A 166 -10.81 -12.82 4.13
N TYR A 167 -9.61 -12.59 3.56
CA TYR A 167 -8.97 -11.26 3.49
C TYR A 167 -9.84 -10.15 2.87
N ALA A 168 -10.77 -10.49 2.00
CA ALA A 168 -11.65 -9.51 1.35
C ALA A 168 -12.84 -9.08 2.21
N ALA A 169 -13.16 -9.83 3.28
CA ALA A 169 -14.30 -9.51 4.13
C ALA A 169 -14.05 -8.25 4.96
N PRO A 170 -15.00 -7.30 5.04
CA PRO A 170 -14.83 -6.09 5.85
C PRO A 170 -14.51 -6.37 7.32
N ALA A 171 -15.12 -7.40 7.92
CA ALA A 171 -14.83 -7.82 9.28
C ALA A 171 -13.40 -8.33 9.47
N ALA A 172 -12.85 -9.04 8.46
CA ALA A 172 -11.48 -9.51 8.48
C ALA A 172 -10.48 -8.35 8.52
N LYS A 173 -10.73 -7.28 7.77
CA LYS A 173 -9.81 -6.14 7.71
C LYS A 173 -9.57 -5.49 9.06
N ALA A 174 -10.61 -5.33 9.90
CA ALA A 174 -10.47 -4.79 11.23
C ALA A 174 -9.68 -5.73 12.17
N ALA A 175 -9.95 -7.03 12.10
CA ALA A 175 -9.24 -8.05 12.89
C ALA A 175 -7.76 -8.14 12.48
N ILE A 176 -7.47 -8.13 11.17
CA ILE A 176 -6.11 -8.12 10.63
C ILE A 176 -5.36 -6.87 11.08
N GLN A 177 -5.97 -5.68 11.02
CA GLN A 177 -5.35 -4.44 11.46
C GLN A 177 -4.94 -4.51 12.95
N SER A 178 -5.81 -5.04 13.79
CA SER A 178 -5.52 -5.24 15.22
C SER A 178 -4.33 -6.18 15.43
N GLU A 179 -4.26 -7.29 14.70
CA GLU A 179 -3.13 -8.23 14.80
C GLU A 179 -1.83 -7.63 14.25
N VAL A 180 -1.87 -6.84 13.18
CA VAL A 180 -0.68 -6.15 12.65
C VAL A 180 -0.07 -5.25 13.72
N TRP A 181 -0.86 -4.37 14.34
CA TRP A 181 -0.37 -3.50 15.41
C TRP A 181 0.16 -4.29 16.60
N LYS A 182 -0.59 -5.27 17.07
CA LYS A 182 -0.17 -6.13 18.20
C LYS A 182 1.16 -6.84 17.96
N GLN A 183 1.39 -7.35 16.76
CA GLN A 183 2.65 -8.01 16.42
C GLN A 183 3.79 -7.00 16.25
N ARG A 184 3.51 -5.84 15.68
CA ARG A 184 4.46 -4.75 15.50
C ARG A 184 4.91 -4.18 16.84
N ASP A 185 3.99 -3.88 17.76
CA ASP A 185 4.29 -3.32 19.08
C ASP A 185 5.05 -4.32 19.97
N ARG A 186 4.77 -5.62 19.85
CA ARG A 186 5.50 -6.68 20.60
C ARG A 186 6.95 -6.84 20.16
N ALA A 187 7.24 -6.57 18.90
CA ALA A 187 8.57 -6.73 18.32
C ALA A 187 8.97 -5.44 17.66
N TRP A 188 9.09 -4.37 18.47
CA TRP A 188 9.54 -3.10 17.97
C TRP A 188 10.93 -3.25 17.36
N ILE A 189 11.02 -2.99 16.09
CA ILE A 189 12.24 -3.03 15.29
C ILE A 189 12.25 -1.75 14.48
N GLU A 190 13.35 -1.02 14.54
CA GLU A 190 13.53 0.17 13.74
C GLU A 190 13.41 -0.18 12.24
N LEU A 191 12.54 0.54 11.55
CA LEU A 191 12.41 0.53 10.10
C LEU A 191 12.88 1.88 9.55
N ASP A 192 13.07 2.00 8.25
CA ASP A 192 13.59 3.22 7.60
C ASP A 192 13.01 4.53 8.17
N GLY A 193 13.85 5.35 8.77
CA GLY A 193 13.51 6.67 9.27
C GLY A 193 12.86 6.73 10.66
N GLU A 194 12.78 5.61 11.38
CA GLU A 194 12.41 5.65 12.79
C GLU A 194 13.61 6.15 13.59
N GLY A 195 13.51 7.31 14.21
CA GLY A 195 14.51 7.80 15.16
C GLY A 195 14.41 7.08 16.51
N ALA A 196 15.50 7.11 17.28
CA ALA A 196 15.57 6.53 18.64
C ALA A 196 14.49 7.05 19.61
N GLN A 197 13.84 8.16 19.30
CA GLN A 197 12.77 8.76 20.09
C GLN A 197 11.42 8.04 20.01
N GLU A 198 11.16 7.27 18.95
CA GLU A 198 9.91 6.49 18.80
C GLU A 198 9.95 5.18 19.58
N ALA A 199 11.13 4.64 19.83
CA ALA A 199 11.30 3.39 20.60
C ALA A 199 11.11 3.58 22.12
N ALA A 200 11.01 4.83 22.60
CA ALA A 200 10.98 5.19 24.03
C ALA A 200 9.57 5.61 24.52
N LYS A 201 8.54 5.52 23.70
CA LYS A 201 7.14 5.80 24.07
C LYS A 201 6.33 4.52 24.16
#